data_6cfb8b20aacef98da0ae7690bd35f20c
#
_entry.id   6cfb8b20aacef98da0ae7690bd35f20c
#
_cell.length_a   1.000
_cell.length_b   1.000
_cell.length_c   1.000
_cell.angle_alpha   90.00
_cell.angle_beta   90.00
_cell.angle_gamma   90.00
#
_symmetry.space_group_name_H-M   'P 1'
#
loop_
_entity.id
_entity.type
_entity.pdbx_description
1 polymer ?
#
loop_
_entity_poly.entity_id
_entity_poly.type
_entity_poly.pdbx_seq_one_letter_code
_entity_poly.pdbx_strand_id
1 'polypeptide(L)'
;MEGFTVVDGAVALVILLSGVLAYSRGFVRETLSIVGWIGAAVAAWYFAPMATPLVQEIPILSDFLGDSCELSVIAAFAAVFAVALILISIFTPVFAGAVQRSALGGVDQGLGFLFGVARDILLVVVALILYERVMANETVAVVDDSRSAEIFGNLSDRIAAEIPSETPGWFVARYNDMMVTCGPAASPLPGTAPEGAQSGT
;
A
#
# COMPACT_ATOMS: atom_id res chain seq x y z
N MET A 1 -27.30 -25.15 4.90
CA MET A 1 -26.05 -24.32 5.03
C MET A 1 -25.35 -24.31 3.68
N GLU A 2 -26.16 -24.20 2.63
CA GLU A 2 -25.69 -24.08 1.26
C GLU A 2 -25.22 -22.66 1.07
N GLY A 3 -23.98 -22.46 0.62
CA GLY A 3 -23.38 -21.16 0.36
C GLY A 3 -22.35 -20.64 1.38
N PHE A 4 -21.91 -21.46 2.36
CA PHE A 4 -20.80 -21.07 3.23
C PHE A 4 -19.53 -21.81 2.79
N THR A 5 -18.58 -21.06 2.25
CA THR A 5 -17.33 -21.63 1.74
C THR A 5 -16.19 -21.54 2.79
N VAL A 6 -15.10 -22.23 2.54
CA VAL A 6 -13.88 -22.10 3.36
C VAL A 6 -13.35 -20.67 3.34
N VAL A 7 -13.58 -19.94 2.25
CA VAL A 7 -13.19 -18.52 2.12
C VAL A 7 -13.95 -17.66 3.13
N ASP A 8 -15.25 -17.89 3.33
CA ASP A 8 -16.04 -17.14 4.30
C ASP A 8 -15.55 -17.34 5.73
N GLY A 9 -15.19 -18.60 6.05
CA GLY A 9 -14.60 -18.93 7.34
C GLY A 9 -13.25 -18.24 7.55
N ALA A 10 -12.41 -18.21 6.53
CA ALA A 10 -11.11 -17.55 6.57
C ALA A 10 -11.25 -16.03 6.70
N VAL A 11 -12.14 -15.41 5.92
CA VAL A 11 -12.43 -13.97 5.99
C VAL A 11 -12.96 -13.57 7.37
N ALA A 12 -13.96 -14.30 7.89
CA ALA A 12 -14.51 -14.04 9.21
C ALA A 12 -13.45 -14.18 10.31
N LEU A 13 -12.62 -15.23 10.24
CA LEU A 13 -11.53 -15.45 11.19
C LEU A 13 -10.51 -14.31 11.16
N VAL A 14 -10.08 -13.88 9.97
CA VAL A 14 -9.11 -12.79 9.80
C VAL A 14 -9.67 -11.50 10.38
N ILE A 15 -10.91 -11.12 10.04
CA ILE A 15 -11.56 -9.90 10.54
C ILE A 15 -11.66 -9.93 12.07
N LEU A 16 -12.09 -11.06 12.66
CA LEU A 16 -12.23 -11.19 14.10
C LEU A 16 -10.89 -11.12 14.82
N LEU A 17 -9.88 -11.87 14.36
CA LEU A 17 -8.55 -11.86 14.96
C LEU A 17 -7.91 -10.47 14.86
N SER A 18 -8.04 -9.82 13.73
CA SER A 18 -7.49 -8.47 13.53
C SER A 18 -8.21 -7.44 14.41
N GLY A 19 -9.53 -7.52 14.51
CA GLY A 19 -10.29 -6.67 15.44
C GLY A 19 -9.85 -6.83 16.90
N VAL A 20 -9.65 -8.07 17.37
CA VAL A 20 -9.15 -8.35 18.72
C VAL A 20 -7.73 -7.83 18.91
N LEU A 21 -6.86 -8.01 17.92
CA LEU A 21 -5.49 -7.46 17.96
C LEU A 21 -5.50 -5.93 17.96
N ALA A 22 -6.36 -5.31 17.15
CA ALA A 22 -6.52 -3.86 17.12
C ALA A 22 -7.09 -3.30 18.42
N TYR A 23 -8.02 -4.02 19.09
CA TYR A 23 -8.46 -3.69 20.43
C TYR A 23 -7.30 -3.62 21.42
N SER A 24 -6.38 -4.58 21.38
CA SER A 24 -5.22 -4.60 22.27
C SER A 24 -4.21 -3.48 22.00
N ARG A 25 -4.15 -2.99 20.75
CA ARG A 25 -3.24 -1.92 20.32
C ARG A 25 -3.80 -0.53 20.54
N GLY A 26 -5.12 -0.37 20.44
CA GLY A 26 -5.84 0.90 20.49
C GLY A 26 -5.87 1.66 19.17
N PHE A 27 -6.87 2.53 19.04
CA PHE A 27 -7.14 3.33 17.84
C PHE A 27 -5.99 4.30 17.50
N VAL A 28 -5.44 4.98 18.51
CA VAL A 28 -4.35 5.94 18.31
C VAL A 28 -3.13 5.25 17.70
N ARG A 29 -2.79 4.06 18.16
CA ARG A 29 -1.66 3.30 17.63
C ARG A 29 -1.90 2.85 16.19
N GLU A 30 -3.10 2.36 15.88
CA GLU A 30 -3.46 1.94 14.51
C GLU A 30 -3.44 3.14 13.55
N THR A 31 -4.00 4.27 13.96
CA THR A 31 -4.00 5.51 13.15
C THR A 31 -2.60 6.06 12.95
N LEU A 32 -1.80 6.16 14.00
CA LEU A 32 -0.41 6.61 13.90
C LEU A 32 0.43 5.69 13.01
N SER A 33 0.14 4.40 13.01
CA SER A 33 0.80 3.44 12.11
C SER A 33 0.51 3.77 10.64
N ILE A 34 -0.76 4.01 10.28
CA ILE A 34 -1.14 4.36 8.89
C ILE A 34 -0.53 5.72 8.49
N VAL A 35 -0.69 6.73 9.35
CA VAL A 35 -0.08 8.05 9.12
C VAL A 35 1.43 7.94 8.98
N GLY A 36 2.06 7.06 9.76
CA GLY A 36 3.48 6.78 9.70
C GLY A 36 3.92 6.16 8.38
N TRP A 37 3.16 5.23 7.84
CA TRP A 37 3.42 4.65 6.51
C TRP A 37 3.31 5.68 5.40
N ILE A 38 2.25 6.49 5.44
CA ILE A 38 2.06 7.59 4.48
C ILE A 38 3.19 8.62 4.61
N GLY A 39 3.52 9.01 5.85
CA GLY A 39 4.61 9.95 6.10
C GLY A 39 5.97 9.44 5.63
N ALA A 40 6.25 8.14 5.86
CA ALA A 40 7.48 7.51 5.37
C ALA A 40 7.52 7.45 3.84
N ALA A 41 6.38 7.16 3.17
CA ALA A 41 6.29 7.17 1.71
C ALA A 41 6.52 8.58 1.15
N VAL A 42 5.93 9.60 1.77
CA VAL A 42 6.15 11.00 1.39
C VAL A 42 7.62 11.40 1.61
N ALA A 43 8.22 11.03 2.74
CA ALA A 43 9.63 11.30 2.99
C ALA A 43 10.54 10.61 1.94
N ALA A 44 10.28 9.33 1.66
CA ALA A 44 11.02 8.60 0.63
C ALA A 44 10.87 9.26 -0.74
N TRP A 45 9.65 9.71 -1.09
CA TRP A 45 9.37 10.40 -2.33
C TRP A 45 10.19 11.69 -2.53
N TYR A 46 10.41 12.45 -1.44
CA TYR A 46 11.21 13.67 -1.51
C TYR A 46 12.71 13.44 -1.42
N PHE A 47 13.14 12.49 -0.60
CA PHE A 47 14.56 12.30 -0.27
C PHE A 47 15.25 11.20 -1.08
N ALA A 48 14.52 10.30 -1.79
CA ALA A 48 15.13 9.24 -2.59
C ALA A 48 16.14 9.76 -3.62
N PRO A 49 15.88 10.85 -4.39
CA PRO A 49 16.87 11.35 -5.35
C PRO A 49 18.18 11.79 -4.70
N MET A 50 18.10 12.35 -3.47
CA MET A 50 19.29 12.74 -2.71
C MET A 50 20.04 11.55 -2.12
N ALA A 51 19.35 10.46 -1.83
CA ALA A 51 19.91 9.24 -1.28
C ALA A 51 20.50 8.30 -2.35
N THR A 52 20.11 8.45 -3.63
CA THR A 52 20.59 7.61 -4.73
C THR A 52 22.12 7.52 -4.82
N PRO A 53 22.90 8.63 -4.80
CA PRO A 53 24.35 8.54 -4.85
C PRO A 53 24.95 7.81 -3.64
N LEU A 54 24.35 7.96 -2.45
CA LEU A 54 24.82 7.28 -1.24
C LEU A 54 24.62 5.75 -1.34
N VAL A 55 23.53 5.31 -1.96
CA VAL A 55 23.24 3.89 -2.16
C VAL A 55 24.23 3.25 -3.13
N GLN A 56 24.64 3.98 -4.17
CA GLN A 56 25.61 3.53 -5.17
C GLN A 56 27.03 3.41 -4.61
N GLU A 57 27.36 4.15 -3.55
CA GLU A 57 28.67 4.06 -2.87
C GLU A 57 28.80 2.82 -1.97
N ILE A 58 27.71 2.10 -1.68
CA ILE A 58 27.72 0.89 -0.85
C ILE A 58 28.14 -0.30 -1.71
N PRO A 59 29.33 -0.92 -1.51
CA PRO A 59 29.88 -1.94 -2.40
C PRO A 59 28.96 -3.17 -2.59
N ILE A 60 28.29 -3.60 -1.51
CA ILE A 60 27.35 -4.75 -1.55
C ILE A 60 26.11 -4.45 -2.41
N LEU A 61 25.64 -3.20 -2.35
CA LEU A 61 24.48 -2.76 -3.13
C LEU A 61 24.86 -2.50 -4.59
N SER A 62 26.01 -1.89 -4.85
CA SER A 62 26.49 -1.65 -6.21
C SER A 62 26.70 -2.94 -7.01
N ASP A 63 27.23 -3.99 -6.37
CA ASP A 63 27.40 -5.30 -7.00
C ASP A 63 26.05 -5.97 -7.35
N PHE A 64 25.01 -5.75 -6.51
CA PHE A 64 23.68 -6.33 -6.71
C PHE A 64 22.83 -5.52 -7.69
N LEU A 65 22.95 -4.18 -7.66
CA LEU A 65 22.18 -3.26 -8.50
C LEU A 65 22.78 -3.14 -9.91
N GLY A 66 24.06 -3.52 -10.08
CA GLY A 66 24.80 -3.36 -11.33
C GLY A 66 24.76 -1.90 -11.82
N ASP A 67 24.85 -1.73 -13.15
CA ASP A 67 24.79 -0.41 -13.79
C ASP A 67 23.34 0.12 -13.94
N SER A 68 22.35 -0.54 -13.32
CA SER A 68 20.93 -0.16 -13.45
C SER A 68 20.59 1.03 -12.56
N CYS A 69 20.52 2.21 -13.15
CA CYS A 69 20.14 3.43 -12.46
C CYS A 69 18.74 3.34 -11.81
N GLU A 70 17.78 2.73 -12.51
CA GLU A 70 16.40 2.55 -12.02
C GLU A 70 16.38 1.75 -10.72
N LEU A 71 17.14 0.65 -10.63
CA LEU A 71 17.25 -0.14 -9.42
C LEU A 71 17.90 0.66 -8.28
N SER A 72 18.85 1.53 -8.58
CA SER A 72 19.49 2.40 -7.60
C SER A 72 18.49 3.42 -7.01
N VAL A 73 17.62 4.00 -7.82
CA VAL A 73 16.54 4.90 -7.35
C VAL A 73 15.53 4.16 -6.49
N ILE A 74 15.12 2.94 -6.88
CA ILE A 74 14.21 2.10 -6.11
C ILE A 74 14.84 1.71 -4.76
N ALA A 75 16.11 1.34 -4.77
CA ALA A 75 16.85 1.00 -3.55
C ALA A 75 17.01 2.21 -2.62
N ALA A 76 17.26 3.40 -3.16
CA ALA A 76 17.32 4.64 -2.40
C ALA A 76 15.95 4.98 -1.79
N PHE A 77 14.87 4.83 -2.56
CA PHE A 77 13.51 4.98 -2.05
C PHE A 77 13.24 4.02 -0.90
N ALA A 78 13.54 2.73 -1.07
CA ALA A 78 13.35 1.70 -0.05
C ALA A 78 14.19 1.98 1.21
N ALA A 79 15.43 2.45 1.06
CA ALA A 79 16.31 2.78 2.17
C ALA A 79 15.75 3.97 2.99
N VAL A 80 15.37 5.07 2.33
CA VAL A 80 14.79 6.24 3.01
C VAL A 80 13.46 5.87 3.67
N PHE A 81 12.61 5.10 2.97
CA PHE A 81 11.36 4.61 3.50
C PHE A 81 11.56 3.78 4.78
N ALA A 82 12.50 2.83 4.75
CA ALA A 82 12.82 2.00 5.91
C ALA A 82 13.33 2.82 7.10
N VAL A 83 14.25 3.78 6.86
CA VAL A 83 14.75 4.67 7.91
C VAL A 83 13.61 5.51 8.50
N ALA A 84 12.77 6.10 7.67
CA ALA A 84 11.62 6.88 8.13
C ALA A 84 10.64 6.03 8.96
N LEU A 85 10.34 4.80 8.52
CA LEU A 85 9.50 3.87 9.28
C LEU A 85 10.12 3.50 10.63
N ILE A 86 11.43 3.25 10.68
CA ILE A 86 12.13 2.96 11.95
C ILE A 86 11.99 4.15 12.91
N LEU A 87 12.25 5.36 12.44
CA LEU A 87 12.11 6.56 13.26
C LEU A 87 10.68 6.72 13.80
N ILE A 88 9.67 6.60 12.93
CA ILE A 88 8.26 6.72 13.32
C ILE A 88 7.87 5.61 14.30
N SER A 89 8.35 4.38 14.09
CA SER A 89 8.04 3.23 14.95
C SER A 89 8.55 3.38 16.38
N ILE A 90 9.62 4.15 16.59
CA ILE A 90 10.16 4.46 17.92
C ILE A 90 9.24 5.44 18.66
N PHE A 91 8.65 6.40 17.96
CA PHE A 91 7.80 7.43 18.57
C PHE A 91 6.36 6.96 18.78
N THR A 92 5.83 6.13 17.89
CA THR A 92 4.44 5.66 17.93
C THR A 92 4.03 5.06 19.28
N PRO A 93 4.79 4.13 19.93
CA PRO A 93 4.39 3.55 21.20
C PRO A 93 4.40 4.54 22.36
N VAL A 94 5.20 5.61 22.28
CA VAL A 94 5.25 6.64 23.31
C VAL A 94 3.93 7.41 23.35
N PHE A 95 3.45 7.86 22.20
CA PHE A 95 2.18 8.58 22.07
C PHE A 95 0.97 7.69 22.38
N ALA A 96 0.92 6.50 21.78
CA ALA A 96 -0.17 5.55 22.01
C ALA A 96 -0.22 5.11 23.49
N GLY A 97 0.92 4.88 24.11
CA GLY A 97 0.99 4.52 25.52
C GLY A 97 0.52 5.61 26.48
N ALA A 98 0.71 6.88 26.14
CA ALA A 98 0.19 7.99 26.91
C ALA A 98 -1.35 8.01 26.92
N VAL A 99 -1.97 7.78 25.75
CA VAL A 99 -3.44 7.71 25.62
C VAL A 99 -4.02 6.48 26.33
N GLN A 100 -3.42 5.32 26.15
CA GLN A 100 -3.90 4.07 26.77
C GLN A 100 -3.84 4.09 28.30
N ARG A 101 -2.90 4.83 28.87
CA ARG A 101 -2.78 4.99 30.34
C ARG A 101 -3.67 6.10 30.90
N SER A 102 -4.34 6.86 30.04
CA SER A 102 -5.29 7.90 30.45
C SER A 102 -6.68 7.33 30.69
N ALA A 103 -7.60 8.17 31.19
CA ALA A 103 -9.02 7.82 31.34
C ALA A 103 -9.69 7.45 29.99
N LEU A 104 -9.09 7.79 28.87
CA LEU A 104 -9.58 7.50 27.52
C LEU A 104 -9.15 6.12 26.99
N GLY A 105 -8.33 5.36 27.74
CA GLY A 105 -7.78 4.09 27.28
C GLY A 105 -8.84 3.06 26.87
N GLY A 106 -9.95 2.95 27.61
CA GLY A 106 -11.05 2.03 27.24
C GLY A 106 -11.76 2.44 25.95
N VAL A 107 -11.93 3.75 25.73
CA VAL A 107 -12.52 4.27 24.49
C VAL A 107 -11.57 4.05 23.32
N ASP A 108 -10.28 4.31 23.51
CA ASP A 108 -9.23 4.06 22.50
C ASP A 108 -9.21 2.61 22.05
N GLN A 109 -9.32 1.67 22.98
CA GLN A 109 -9.38 0.23 22.68
C GLN A 109 -10.64 -0.15 21.91
N GLY A 110 -11.82 0.36 22.32
CA GLY A 110 -13.08 0.10 21.63
C GLY A 110 -13.09 0.65 20.20
N LEU A 111 -12.59 1.88 20.01
CA LEU A 111 -12.41 2.48 18.69
C LEU A 111 -11.35 1.72 17.87
N GLY A 112 -10.31 1.21 18.51
CA GLY A 112 -9.29 0.37 17.89
C GLY A 112 -9.89 -0.90 17.29
N PHE A 113 -10.78 -1.58 18.03
CA PHE A 113 -11.49 -2.75 17.52
C PHE A 113 -12.32 -2.41 16.27
N LEU A 114 -13.16 -1.37 16.34
CA LEU A 114 -13.99 -0.95 15.20
C LEU A 114 -13.15 -0.57 13.99
N PHE A 115 -12.07 0.15 14.22
CA PHE A 115 -11.15 0.55 13.15
C PHE A 115 -10.44 -0.65 12.52
N GLY A 116 -10.00 -1.63 13.34
CA GLY A 116 -9.39 -2.85 12.84
C GLY A 116 -10.35 -3.65 11.96
N VAL A 117 -11.60 -3.82 12.40
CA VAL A 117 -12.65 -4.48 11.61
C VAL A 117 -12.90 -3.73 10.29
N ALA A 118 -13.06 -2.40 10.34
CA ALA A 118 -13.30 -1.60 9.13
C ALA A 118 -12.13 -1.68 8.15
N ARG A 119 -10.89 -1.63 8.64
CA ARG A 119 -9.68 -1.79 7.83
C ARG A 119 -9.64 -3.14 7.14
N ASP A 120 -9.96 -4.21 7.85
CA ASP A 120 -9.89 -5.56 7.30
C ASP A 120 -11.02 -5.82 6.30
N ILE A 121 -12.21 -5.27 6.51
CA ILE A 121 -13.26 -5.25 5.49
C ILE A 121 -12.75 -4.58 4.21
N LEU A 122 -12.10 -3.41 4.34
CA LEU A 122 -11.51 -2.72 3.19
C LEU A 122 -10.44 -3.57 2.49
N LEU A 123 -9.58 -4.26 3.26
CA LEU A 123 -8.56 -5.15 2.68
C LEU A 123 -9.18 -6.34 1.95
N VAL A 124 -10.27 -6.92 2.47
CA VAL A 124 -11.02 -7.99 1.79
C VAL A 124 -11.59 -7.47 0.46
N VAL A 125 -12.19 -6.29 0.46
CA VAL A 125 -12.72 -5.66 -0.78
C VAL A 125 -11.60 -5.44 -1.80
N VAL A 126 -10.46 -4.90 -1.37
CA VAL A 126 -9.28 -4.72 -2.25
C VAL A 126 -8.78 -6.06 -2.78
N ALA A 127 -8.74 -7.09 -1.93
CA ALA A 127 -8.34 -8.44 -2.35
C ALA A 127 -9.29 -9.02 -3.40
N LEU A 128 -10.61 -8.80 -3.27
CA LEU A 128 -11.59 -9.23 -4.27
C LEU A 128 -11.41 -8.47 -5.60
N ILE A 129 -11.20 -7.14 -5.55
CA ILE A 129 -10.92 -6.35 -6.76
C ILE A 129 -9.67 -6.87 -7.48
N LEU A 130 -8.61 -7.17 -6.73
CA LEU A 130 -7.39 -7.72 -7.29
C LEU A 130 -7.60 -9.12 -7.87
N TYR A 131 -8.38 -9.96 -7.16
CA TYR A 131 -8.74 -11.29 -7.64
C TYR A 131 -9.46 -11.21 -8.99
N GLU A 132 -10.50 -10.39 -9.12
CA GLU A 132 -11.25 -10.19 -10.36
C GLU A 132 -10.35 -9.69 -11.51
N ARG A 133 -9.41 -8.79 -11.20
CA ARG A 133 -8.46 -8.26 -12.20
C ARG A 133 -7.44 -9.29 -12.68
N VAL A 134 -6.95 -10.13 -11.77
CA VAL A 134 -5.92 -11.15 -12.08
C VAL A 134 -6.55 -12.39 -12.70
N MET A 135 -7.73 -12.80 -12.20
CA MET A 135 -8.42 -14.02 -12.61
C MET A 135 -9.53 -13.77 -13.63
N ALA A 136 -9.42 -12.71 -14.42
CA ALA A 136 -10.45 -12.29 -15.38
C ALA A 136 -10.93 -13.40 -16.36
N ASN A 137 -10.13 -14.46 -16.55
CA ASN A 137 -10.42 -15.58 -17.45
C ASN A 137 -10.56 -16.95 -16.75
N GLU A 138 -10.36 -17.00 -15.43
CA GLU A 138 -10.42 -18.24 -14.65
C GLU A 138 -11.27 -18.01 -13.40
N THR A 139 -12.37 -18.75 -13.26
CA THR A 139 -13.23 -18.69 -12.09
C THR A 139 -12.79 -19.74 -11.07
N VAL A 140 -12.61 -19.35 -9.81
CA VAL A 140 -12.37 -20.27 -8.71
C VAL A 140 -13.65 -20.36 -7.88
N ALA A 141 -14.42 -21.41 -8.10
CA ALA A 141 -15.75 -21.61 -7.51
C ALA A 141 -15.80 -21.39 -5.98
N VAL A 142 -14.72 -21.73 -5.26
CA VAL A 142 -14.64 -21.52 -3.80
C VAL A 142 -14.66 -20.05 -3.41
N VAL A 143 -14.20 -19.14 -4.29
CA VAL A 143 -14.23 -17.69 -4.08
C VAL A 143 -15.54 -17.11 -4.62
N ASP A 144 -15.88 -17.46 -5.85
CA ASP A 144 -17.03 -16.89 -6.57
C ASP A 144 -18.36 -17.27 -5.92
N ASP A 145 -18.47 -18.49 -5.36
CA ASP A 145 -19.64 -18.98 -4.64
C ASP A 145 -19.64 -18.58 -3.15
N SER A 146 -18.66 -17.76 -2.71
CA SER A 146 -18.57 -17.34 -1.31
C SER A 146 -19.57 -16.21 -1.00
N ARG A 147 -20.13 -16.24 0.21
CA ARG A 147 -20.97 -15.13 0.72
C ARG A 147 -20.17 -13.85 0.89
N SER A 148 -18.90 -13.97 1.17
CA SER A 148 -18.00 -12.83 1.26
C SER A 148 -17.90 -12.11 -0.09
N ALA A 149 -17.79 -12.82 -1.21
CA ALA A 149 -17.84 -12.23 -2.55
C ALA A 149 -19.21 -11.61 -2.84
N GLU A 150 -20.31 -12.26 -2.47
CA GLU A 150 -21.66 -11.73 -2.63
C GLU A 150 -21.88 -10.42 -1.82
N ILE A 151 -21.50 -10.42 -0.54
CA ILE A 151 -21.71 -9.27 0.37
C ILE A 151 -20.82 -8.08 -0.02
N PHE A 152 -19.55 -8.34 -0.32
CA PHE A 152 -18.58 -7.30 -0.62
C PHE A 152 -18.48 -6.95 -2.11
N GLY A 153 -19.04 -7.78 -3.02
CA GLY A 153 -19.00 -7.56 -4.46
C GLY A 153 -19.59 -6.20 -4.87
N ASN A 154 -20.75 -5.83 -4.35
CA ASN A 154 -21.36 -4.52 -4.63
C ASN A 154 -20.48 -3.35 -4.15
N LEU A 155 -19.71 -3.52 -3.08
CA LEU A 155 -18.78 -2.51 -2.58
C LEU A 155 -17.51 -2.50 -3.42
N SER A 156 -17.04 -3.68 -3.83
CA SER A 156 -15.94 -3.89 -4.75
C SER A 156 -16.17 -3.16 -6.07
N ASP A 157 -17.33 -3.38 -6.69
CA ASP A 157 -17.72 -2.76 -7.96
C ASP A 157 -17.75 -1.22 -7.87
N ARG A 158 -18.32 -0.68 -6.78
CA ARG A 158 -18.37 0.77 -6.56
C ARG A 158 -16.96 1.37 -6.41
N ILE A 159 -16.11 0.74 -5.61
CA ILE A 159 -14.74 1.21 -5.42
C ILE A 159 -13.94 1.06 -6.72
N ALA A 160 -14.10 -0.05 -7.45
CA ALA A 160 -13.44 -0.27 -8.72
C ALA A 160 -13.83 0.75 -9.79
N ALA A 161 -15.10 1.20 -9.79
CA ALA A 161 -15.60 2.24 -10.71
C ALA A 161 -15.00 3.63 -10.41
N GLU A 162 -14.64 3.92 -9.15
CA GLU A 162 -14.00 5.19 -8.76
C GLU A 162 -12.49 5.20 -8.99
N ILE A 163 -11.87 4.02 -9.20
CA ILE A 163 -10.42 3.93 -9.48
C ILE A 163 -10.19 4.41 -10.93
N PRO A 164 -9.43 5.51 -11.14
CA PRO A 164 -9.11 5.97 -12.48
C PRO A 164 -8.36 4.88 -13.26
N SER A 165 -8.77 4.65 -14.50
CA SER A 165 -8.08 3.72 -15.41
C SER A 165 -6.71 4.25 -15.88
N GLU A 166 -6.52 5.57 -15.77
CA GLU A 166 -5.29 6.25 -16.15
C GLU A 166 -4.50 6.72 -14.93
N THR A 167 -3.19 6.58 -15.00
CA THR A 167 -2.29 7.05 -13.95
C THR A 167 -2.38 8.57 -13.86
N PRO A 168 -2.62 9.17 -12.68
CA PRO A 168 -2.69 10.62 -12.53
C PRO A 168 -1.42 11.29 -13.04
N GLY A 169 -1.57 12.35 -13.85
CA GLY A 169 -0.44 13.04 -14.48
C GLY A 169 0.62 13.56 -13.51
N TRP A 170 0.21 13.94 -12.29
CA TRP A 170 1.16 14.35 -11.24
C TRP A 170 2.07 13.20 -10.77
N PHE A 171 1.56 11.97 -10.77
CA PHE A 171 2.35 10.78 -10.40
C PHE A 171 3.39 10.49 -11.49
N VAL A 172 2.97 10.51 -12.76
CA VAL A 172 3.86 10.30 -13.92
C VAL A 172 4.93 11.38 -13.96
N ALA A 173 4.56 12.66 -13.75
CA ALA A 173 5.51 13.75 -13.71
C ALA A 173 6.56 13.54 -12.61
N ARG A 174 6.15 13.14 -11.42
CA ARG A 174 7.07 12.92 -10.31
C ARG A 174 7.93 11.67 -10.48
N TYR A 175 7.37 10.60 -11.04
CA TYR A 175 8.17 9.43 -11.42
C TYR A 175 9.28 9.83 -12.40
N ASN A 176 8.94 10.61 -13.42
CA ASN A 176 9.92 11.11 -14.38
C ASN A 176 10.98 12.00 -13.70
N ASP A 177 10.59 12.88 -12.77
CA ASP A 177 11.54 13.68 -12.01
C ASP A 177 12.54 12.83 -11.22
N MET A 178 12.08 11.73 -10.61
CA MET A 178 12.98 10.80 -9.90
C MET A 178 13.92 10.08 -10.86
N MET A 179 13.48 9.81 -12.08
CA MET A 179 14.24 9.11 -13.12
C MET A 179 15.11 10.04 -13.98
N VAL A 180 14.98 11.36 -13.85
CA VAL A 180 15.80 12.34 -14.60
C VAL A 180 17.30 12.12 -14.38
N THR A 181 17.69 11.65 -13.18
CA THR A 181 19.10 11.32 -12.88
C THR A 181 19.60 10.11 -13.67
N CYS A 182 18.70 9.31 -14.24
CA CYS A 182 19.03 8.12 -15.03
C CYS A 182 19.23 8.40 -16.53
N GLY A 183 19.04 9.65 -17.00
CA GLY A 183 19.18 10.02 -18.40
C GLY A 183 17.98 9.63 -19.28
N PRO A 184 18.01 9.90 -20.58
CA PRO A 184 16.86 9.76 -21.51
C PRO A 184 16.44 8.31 -21.82
N ALA A 185 16.89 7.32 -21.09
CA ALA A 185 16.62 5.90 -21.33
C ALA A 185 15.50 5.30 -20.47
N ALA A 186 14.83 6.10 -19.63
CA ALA A 186 13.61 5.63 -18.98
C ALA A 186 12.50 5.49 -20.04
N SER A 187 12.25 4.25 -20.49
CA SER A 187 11.14 3.96 -21.40
C SER A 187 9.84 4.50 -20.83
N PRO A 188 9.03 5.24 -21.60
CA PRO A 188 7.72 5.69 -21.13
C PRO A 188 6.90 4.49 -20.67
N LEU A 189 6.21 4.65 -19.54
CA LEU A 189 5.26 3.63 -19.06
C LEU A 189 4.30 3.25 -20.22
N PRO A 190 3.95 1.97 -20.40
CA PRO A 190 3.01 1.56 -21.43
C PRO A 190 1.71 2.36 -21.30
N GLY A 191 1.38 3.18 -22.28
CA GLY A 191 0.20 4.05 -22.32
C GLY A 191 0.47 5.56 -22.33
N THR A 192 1.72 6.02 -22.17
CA THR A 192 2.06 7.46 -22.14
C THR A 192 2.85 7.92 -23.38
N ALA A 193 2.72 7.24 -24.51
CA ALA A 193 3.33 7.73 -25.75
C ALA A 193 2.73 9.11 -26.13
N PRO A 194 3.53 10.17 -26.30
CA PRO A 194 3.01 11.44 -26.78
C PRO A 194 2.47 11.25 -28.20
N GLU A 195 1.18 11.48 -28.36
CA GLU A 195 0.46 11.51 -29.63
C GLU A 195 0.95 12.72 -30.48
N GLY A 196 2.09 12.59 -31.12
CA GLY A 196 2.67 13.73 -31.85
C GLY A 196 3.91 13.47 -32.71
N ALA A 197 4.44 12.25 -32.75
CA ALA A 197 5.67 11.97 -33.51
C ALA A 197 5.45 11.27 -34.87
N GLN A 198 4.32 11.49 -35.54
CA GLN A 198 4.08 11.03 -36.90
C GLN A 198 3.58 12.19 -37.77
N SER A 199 4.49 13.03 -38.26
CA SER A 199 4.34 13.68 -39.57
C SER A 199 5.62 14.46 -39.88
N GLY A 200 6.46 13.92 -40.75
CA GLY A 200 7.65 14.60 -41.24
C GLY A 200 8.44 13.75 -42.21
N THR A 201 7.86 13.45 -43.38
CA THR A 201 8.57 13.24 -44.66
C THR A 201 7.76 13.84 -45.77
#